data_97b3a82f42d0e54d09734908d55c731a
#
_entry.id   97b3a82f42d0e54d09734908d55c731a
#
_cell.length_a   1.000
_cell.length_b   1.000
_cell.length_c   1.000
_cell.angle_alpha   90.00
_cell.angle_beta   90.00
_cell.angle_gamma   90.00
#
_symmetry.space_group_name_H-M   'P 1'
#
loop_
_entity.id
_entity.type
_entity.pdbx_description
1 polymer ?
#
loop_
_entity_poly.entity_id
_entity_poly.type
_entity_poly.pdbx_seq_one_letter_code
_entity_poly.pdbx_strand_id
1 'polypeptide(L)'
;MESTFVPDMETKIETTNTGGKVLAYDGDELVGRLDFSFKENVLSIDHTYAYKEGIGVGSLLVSAINDYAVSKGLRVMPVCSYASVWYERHPQFKDLLVTND
;
A
#
# COMPACT_ATOMS: atom_id res chain seq x y z
N MET A 1 8.37 -30.93 1.69
CA MET A 1 8.02 -29.98 1.76
C MET A 1 8.21 -29.20 0.72
N GLU A 2 7.63 -28.53 0.29
CA GLU A 2 7.70 -27.87 -0.67
C GLU A 2 8.37 -26.80 -0.49
N SER A 3 9.13 -26.50 -1.13
CA SER A 3 9.84 -25.45 -1.02
C SER A 3 9.38 -24.41 -1.81
N THR A 4 8.22 -24.07 -1.67
CA THR A 4 7.72 -22.97 -2.35
C THR A 4 8.51 -21.80 -1.95
N PHE A 5 9.09 -21.11 -2.87
CA PHE A 5 9.81 -19.93 -2.56
C PHE A 5 8.80 -18.86 -2.27
N VAL A 6 8.73 -18.44 -1.05
CA VAL A 6 7.90 -17.33 -0.63
C VAL A 6 8.85 -16.29 -0.12
N PRO A 7 8.86 -15.09 -0.70
CA PRO A 7 9.72 -14.04 -0.15
C PRO A 7 9.33 -13.81 1.30
N ASP A 8 10.33 -13.70 2.15
CA ASP A 8 10.08 -13.55 3.57
C ASP A 8 9.87 -12.07 3.87
N MET A 9 8.91 -11.45 3.19
CA MET A 9 8.63 -10.04 3.34
C MET A 9 7.39 -9.85 4.20
N GLU A 10 7.46 -8.86 5.08
CA GLU A 10 6.35 -8.50 5.95
C GLU A 10 6.14 -7.01 5.89
N THR A 11 4.92 -6.59 6.20
CA THR A 11 4.61 -5.17 6.28
C THR A 11 4.21 -4.80 7.69
N LYS A 12 4.48 -3.56 8.04
CA LYS A 12 4.08 -3.01 9.31
C LYS A 12 3.45 -1.65 9.05
N ILE A 13 2.29 -1.39 9.64
CA ILE A 13 1.59 -0.13 9.45
C ILE A 13 1.70 0.68 10.73
N GLU A 14 2.14 1.93 10.59
CA GLU A 14 2.22 2.88 11.70
C GLU A 14 1.30 4.03 11.37
N THR A 15 0.41 4.38 12.29
CA THR A 15 -0.57 5.43 12.03
C THR A 15 -0.51 6.51 13.09
N THR A 16 -0.90 7.71 12.68
CA THR A 16 -1.13 8.84 13.56
C THR A 16 -2.53 9.36 13.28
N ASN A 17 -2.92 10.48 13.87
CA ASN A 17 -4.24 11.06 13.63
C ASN A 17 -4.37 11.56 12.20
N THR A 18 -3.27 11.88 11.53
CA THR A 18 -3.32 12.53 10.21
C THR A 18 -2.82 11.63 9.09
N GLY A 19 -2.35 10.43 9.38
CA GLY A 19 -1.84 9.53 8.35
C GLY A 19 -0.89 8.53 8.91
N GLY A 20 0.16 8.20 8.14
CA GLY A 20 1.14 7.22 8.60
C GLY A 20 1.95 6.66 7.46
N LYS A 21 2.47 5.48 7.70
CA LYS A 21 3.31 4.80 6.72
C LYS A 21 3.17 3.30 6.84
N VAL A 22 3.41 2.65 5.71
CA VAL A 22 3.57 1.20 5.66
C VAL A 22 5.05 0.95 5.41
N LEU A 23 5.63 0.08 6.21
CA LEU A 23 7.03 -0.30 6.05
C LEU A 23 7.07 -1.75 5.59
N ALA A 24 7.91 -2.05 4.61
CA ALA A 24 8.09 -3.41 4.13
C ALA A 24 9.48 -3.88 4.51
N TYR A 25 9.55 -5.07 5.07
CA TYR A 25 10.81 -5.67 5.52
C TYR A 25 11.01 -7.02 4.83
N ASP A 26 12.25 -7.29 4.45
CA ASP A 26 12.65 -8.62 4.00
C ASP A 26 13.56 -9.13 5.10
N GLY A 27 13.03 -9.99 5.97
CA GLY A 27 13.73 -10.31 7.21
C GLY A 27 13.87 -9.06 8.04
N ASP A 28 15.11 -8.67 8.34
CA ASP A 28 15.38 -7.48 9.13
C ASP A 28 15.67 -6.25 8.27
N GLU A 29 15.68 -6.40 6.96
CA GLU A 29 16.05 -5.32 6.07
C GLU A 29 14.84 -4.53 5.65
N LEU A 30 14.86 -3.21 5.82
CA LEU A 30 13.79 -2.35 5.33
C LEU A 30 13.95 -2.21 3.82
N VAL A 31 12.96 -2.70 3.07
CA VAL A 31 13.05 -2.71 1.61
C VAL A 31 12.06 -1.76 0.93
N GLY A 32 11.20 -1.10 1.69
CA GLY A 32 10.30 -0.11 1.09
C GLY A 32 9.44 0.60 2.10
N ARG A 33 8.82 1.69 1.64
CA ARG A 33 7.96 2.51 2.48
C ARG A 33 6.86 3.12 1.62
N LEU A 34 5.68 3.23 2.18
CA LEU A 34 4.57 3.92 1.56
C LEU A 34 4.04 4.93 2.56
N ASP A 35 3.90 6.18 2.15
CA ASP A 35 3.38 7.25 3.01
C ASP A 35 1.93 7.51 2.65
N PHE A 36 1.07 7.64 3.65
CA PHE A 36 -0.33 7.93 3.41
C PHE A 36 -0.83 8.97 4.41
N SER A 37 -1.94 9.61 4.06
CA SER A 37 -2.55 10.60 4.93
C SER A 37 -4.06 10.38 4.95
N PHE A 38 -4.71 10.89 5.99
CA PHE A 38 -6.15 10.82 6.13
C PHE A 38 -6.76 12.19 5.96
N LYS A 39 -7.91 12.23 5.30
CA LYS A 39 -8.73 13.41 5.27
C LYS A 39 -10.17 12.94 5.31
N GLU A 40 -10.82 13.15 6.44
CA GLU A 40 -12.16 12.62 6.66
C GLU A 40 -12.12 11.11 6.53
N ASN A 41 -12.94 10.51 5.70
CA ASN A 41 -12.91 9.07 5.53
C ASN A 41 -12.20 8.64 4.25
N VAL A 42 -11.24 9.46 3.81
CA VAL A 42 -10.43 9.16 2.64
C VAL A 42 -8.99 8.94 3.07
N LEU A 43 -8.40 7.86 2.57
CA LEU A 43 -6.99 7.56 2.77
C LEU A 43 -6.28 7.89 1.46
N SER A 44 -5.33 8.82 1.52
CA SER A 44 -4.57 9.24 0.36
C SER A 44 -3.24 8.52 0.35
N ILE A 45 -2.91 7.85 -0.76
CA ILE A 45 -1.60 7.20 -0.90
C ILE A 45 -0.69 8.23 -1.55
N ASP A 46 0.21 8.81 -0.76
CA ASP A 46 0.96 9.98 -1.18
C ASP A 46 2.27 9.62 -1.89
N HIS A 47 3.02 8.67 -1.36
CA HIS A 47 4.31 8.28 -1.93
C HIS A 47 4.53 6.79 -1.70
N THR A 48 5.17 6.14 -2.67
CA THR A 48 5.54 4.74 -2.56
C THR A 48 7.00 4.60 -2.98
N TYR A 49 7.82 4.06 -2.09
CA TYR A 49 9.24 3.89 -2.33
C TYR A 49 9.61 2.41 -2.21
N ALA A 50 10.18 1.86 -3.27
CA ALA A 50 10.74 0.51 -3.24
C ALA A 50 12.25 0.65 -3.27
N TYR A 51 12.91 0.18 -2.23
CA TYR A 51 14.37 0.29 -2.13
C TYR A 51 15.07 -0.88 -2.80
N LYS A 52 14.34 -1.95 -3.08
CA LYS A 52 14.82 -3.08 -3.86
C LYS A 52 13.86 -3.36 -4.99
N GLU A 53 14.40 -3.53 -6.18
CA GLU A 53 13.57 -3.78 -7.36
C GLU A 53 13.48 -5.26 -7.65
N GLY A 54 12.45 -5.65 -8.38
CA GLY A 54 12.32 -7.01 -8.87
C GLY A 54 11.75 -8.02 -7.89
N ILE A 55 11.41 -7.62 -6.68
CA ILE A 55 10.86 -8.54 -5.70
C ILE A 55 9.45 -8.15 -5.23
N GLY A 56 8.83 -7.18 -5.90
CA GLY A 56 7.43 -6.87 -5.65
C GLY A 56 7.14 -6.00 -4.45
N VAL A 57 8.12 -5.20 -4.01
CA VAL A 57 7.96 -4.38 -2.81
C VAL A 57 6.83 -3.37 -2.95
N GLY A 58 6.78 -2.66 -4.08
CA GLY A 58 5.74 -1.65 -4.27
C GLY A 58 4.35 -2.23 -4.24
N SER A 59 4.16 -3.36 -4.91
CA SER A 59 2.87 -4.02 -4.92
C SER A 59 2.48 -4.50 -3.52
N LEU A 60 3.44 -5.01 -2.77
CA LEU A 60 3.19 -5.45 -1.40
C LEU A 60 2.72 -4.27 -0.54
N LEU A 61 3.37 -3.11 -0.69
CA LEU A 61 3.01 -1.93 0.08
C LEU A 61 1.60 -1.44 -0.24
N VAL A 62 1.28 -1.33 -1.53
CA VAL A 62 -0.05 -0.85 -1.92
C VAL A 62 -1.12 -1.85 -1.52
N SER A 63 -0.84 -3.15 -1.68
CA SER A 63 -1.78 -4.19 -1.25
C SER A 63 -2.07 -4.10 0.25
N ALA A 64 -1.03 -3.85 1.05
CA ALA A 64 -1.20 -3.75 2.51
C ALA A 64 -2.07 -2.55 2.88
N ILE A 65 -1.84 -1.38 2.25
CA ILE A 65 -2.63 -0.22 2.60
C ILE A 65 -4.06 -0.34 2.06
N ASN A 66 -4.23 -1.04 0.93
CA ASN A 66 -5.56 -1.32 0.41
C ASN A 66 -6.36 -2.16 1.41
N ASP A 67 -5.75 -3.21 1.93
CA ASP A 67 -6.42 -4.06 2.92
C ASP A 67 -6.77 -3.27 4.18
N TYR A 68 -5.87 -2.39 4.59
CA TYR A 68 -6.12 -1.53 5.75
C TYR A 68 -7.34 -0.62 5.49
N ALA A 69 -7.39 0.00 4.32
CA ALA A 69 -8.49 0.89 3.97
C ALA A 69 -9.82 0.14 3.97
N VAL A 70 -9.83 -1.06 3.39
CA VAL A 70 -11.04 -1.89 3.37
C VAL A 70 -11.49 -2.21 4.79
N SER A 71 -10.55 -2.60 5.65
CA SER A 71 -10.89 -2.99 7.01
C SER A 71 -11.42 -1.83 7.84
N LYS A 72 -11.04 -0.59 7.50
CA LYS A 72 -11.47 0.59 8.24
C LYS A 72 -12.62 1.31 7.57
N GLY A 73 -13.11 0.82 6.44
CA GLY A 73 -14.22 1.47 5.74
C GLY A 73 -13.83 2.78 5.10
N LEU A 74 -12.57 2.93 4.71
CA LEU A 74 -12.08 4.17 4.11
C LEU A 74 -12.08 4.06 2.60
N ARG A 75 -12.28 5.20 1.94
CA ARG A 75 -12.08 5.27 0.51
C ARG A 75 -10.62 5.64 0.25
N VAL A 76 -10.13 5.35 -0.95
CA VAL A 76 -8.73 5.52 -1.29
C VAL A 76 -8.56 6.53 -2.41
N MET A 77 -7.60 7.43 -2.25
CA MET A 77 -7.18 8.32 -3.31
C MET A 77 -5.72 8.02 -3.63
N PRO A 78 -5.45 7.39 -4.79
CA PRO A 78 -4.06 7.07 -5.15
C PRO A 78 -3.39 8.27 -5.80
N VAL A 79 -2.73 9.09 -4.99
CA VAL A 79 -2.10 10.31 -5.46
C VAL A 79 -0.80 10.00 -6.19
N CYS A 80 0.01 9.08 -5.67
CA CYS A 80 1.27 8.79 -6.32
C CYS A 80 1.04 7.93 -7.57
N SER A 81 1.89 8.12 -8.56
CA SER A 81 1.70 7.47 -9.86
C SER A 81 1.78 5.94 -9.75
N TYR A 82 2.63 5.42 -8.87
CA TYR A 82 2.73 3.98 -8.72
C TYR A 82 1.40 3.39 -8.23
N ALA A 83 0.80 4.02 -7.21
CA ALA A 83 -0.47 3.54 -6.69
C ALA A 83 -1.58 3.65 -7.72
N SER A 84 -1.58 4.75 -8.48
CA SER A 84 -2.59 4.94 -9.52
C SER A 84 -2.53 3.80 -10.55
N VAL A 85 -1.33 3.43 -10.99
CA VAL A 85 -1.17 2.33 -11.94
C VAL A 85 -1.57 1.01 -11.29
N TRP A 86 -1.22 0.80 -10.03
CA TRP A 86 -1.58 -0.42 -9.32
C TRP A 86 -3.10 -0.62 -9.33
N TYR A 87 -3.86 0.45 -9.05
CA TYR A 87 -5.32 0.34 -9.05
C TYR A 87 -5.89 0.15 -10.45
N GLU A 88 -5.24 0.67 -11.48
CA GLU A 88 -5.65 0.38 -12.86
C GLU A 88 -5.53 -1.11 -13.17
N ARG A 89 -4.55 -1.77 -12.57
CA ARG A 89 -4.33 -3.20 -12.80
C ARG A 89 -5.13 -4.08 -11.87
N HIS A 90 -5.86 -3.47 -10.93
CA HIS A 90 -6.68 -4.21 -9.96
C HIS A 90 -8.09 -3.65 -9.95
N PRO A 91 -8.82 -3.80 -11.09
CA PRO A 91 -10.15 -3.16 -11.21
C PRO A 91 -11.18 -3.68 -10.23
N GLN A 92 -10.90 -4.80 -9.57
CA GLN A 92 -11.80 -5.30 -8.53
C GLN A 92 -11.94 -4.35 -7.36
N PHE A 93 -11.01 -3.38 -7.22
CA PHE A 93 -11.05 -2.41 -6.13
C PHE A 93 -11.50 -1.03 -6.59
N LYS A 94 -12.01 -0.90 -7.81
CA LYS A 94 -12.32 0.44 -8.32
C LYS A 94 -13.40 1.14 -7.50
N ASP A 95 -14.30 0.40 -6.87
CA ASP A 95 -15.35 1.02 -6.08
C ASP A 95 -14.84 1.60 -4.77
N LEU A 96 -13.63 1.26 -4.40
CA LEU A 96 -13.00 1.81 -3.21
C LEU A 96 -12.44 3.20 -3.47
N LEU A 97 -12.16 3.53 -4.72
CA LEU A 97 -11.51 4.78 -5.06
C LEU A 97 -12.46 5.96 -4.97
N VAL A 98 -11.88 7.11 -4.59
CA VAL A 98 -12.62 8.36 -4.62
C VAL A 98 -12.84 8.74 -6.08
N THR A 99 -14.09 9.10 -6.40
CA THR A 99 -14.39 9.52 -7.75
C THR A 99 -14.58 11.03 -7.76
N ASN A 100 -14.13 11.66 -8.84
CA ASN A 100 -14.34 13.07 -9.02
C ASN A 100 -15.47 13.25 -9.98
N ASP A 101 -16.63 13.35 -9.51
CA ASP A 101 -17.75 13.63 -10.39
C ASP A 101 -18.12 15.09 -10.35
#